data_ae42c1bf8f0c0ad11e29e9946b473cd1
#
_entry.id   ae42c1bf8f0c0ad11e29e9946b473cd1
#
_cell.length_a   1.000
_cell.length_b   1.000
_cell.length_c   1.000
_cell.angle_alpha   90.00
_cell.angle_beta   90.00
_cell.angle_gamma   90.00
#
_symmetry.space_group_name_H-M   'P 1'
#
loop_
_entity.id
_entity.type
_entity.pdbx_description
1 polymer ?
#
loop_
_entity_poly.entity_id
_entity_poly.type
_entity_poly.pdbx_seq_one_letter_code
_entity_poly.pdbx_strand_id
1 'polypeptide(L)'
;MAKYSNEITKASSEGEKLANSTTTAMDEINTQVNLVNDAISVIDQIAFQTNILSLNAAVEAATAGEAGKGFAVVAQEVRNLATRSAEAAKEIKAIVERATVKANEGKNIATNMIDGYKNLNSNISSTMNLISDIENASKEQLLGIEQINDAVNQL
;
A
#
# COMPACT_ATOMS: atom_id res chain seq x y z
N MET A 1 -28.49 21.11 14.25
CA MET A 1 -27.02 20.97 14.17
C MET A 1 -26.52 19.57 14.54
N ALA A 2 -27.00 18.91 15.59
CA ALA A 2 -26.60 17.56 16.01
C ALA A 2 -26.64 16.46 14.90
N LYS A 3 -27.62 16.53 13.98
CA LYS A 3 -27.74 15.56 12.88
C LYS A 3 -26.52 15.60 11.94
N TYR A 4 -26.12 16.80 11.51
CA TYR A 4 -24.96 16.96 10.60
C TYR A 4 -23.66 16.58 11.29
N SER A 5 -23.48 16.89 12.57
CA SER A 5 -22.30 16.47 13.33
C SER A 5 -22.18 14.96 13.43
N ASN A 6 -23.28 14.25 13.65
CA ASN A 6 -23.29 12.79 13.63
C ASN A 6 -22.94 12.21 12.25
N GLU A 7 -23.46 12.80 11.18
CA GLU A 7 -23.13 12.37 9.81
C GLU A 7 -21.64 12.57 9.51
N ILE A 8 -21.05 13.70 9.92
CA ILE A 8 -19.62 13.97 9.73
C ILE A 8 -18.76 13.01 10.56
N THR A 9 -19.13 12.77 11.83
CA THR A 9 -18.43 11.80 12.69
C THR A 9 -18.47 10.39 12.09
N LYS A 10 -19.62 9.98 11.58
CA LYS A 10 -19.77 8.67 10.92
C LYS A 10 -18.88 8.58 9.67
N ALA A 11 -18.93 9.59 8.80
CA ALA A 11 -18.09 9.63 7.59
C ALA A 11 -16.59 9.62 7.92
N SER A 12 -16.17 10.36 8.97
CA SER A 12 -14.80 10.37 9.44
C SER A 12 -14.36 8.99 9.94
N SER A 13 -15.20 8.33 10.75
CA SER A 13 -14.92 6.98 11.25
C SER A 13 -14.85 5.93 10.12
N GLU A 14 -15.72 6.05 9.11
CA GLU A 14 -15.68 5.19 7.92
C GLU A 14 -14.40 5.44 7.11
N GLY A 15 -13.97 6.70 6.96
CA GLY A 15 -12.73 7.07 6.30
C GLY A 15 -11.49 6.51 7.02
N GLU A 16 -11.47 6.59 8.35
CA GLU A 16 -10.39 6.00 9.17
C GLU A 16 -10.33 4.48 8.99
N LYS A 17 -11.47 3.78 8.99
CA LYS A 17 -11.53 2.33 8.73
C LYS A 17 -10.99 1.98 7.34
N LEU A 18 -11.35 2.77 6.33
CA LEU A 18 -10.89 2.55 4.96
C LEU A 18 -9.36 2.74 4.86
N ALA A 19 -8.82 3.76 5.52
CA ALA A 19 -7.38 4.01 5.57
C ALA A 19 -6.64 2.85 6.29
N ASN A 20 -7.18 2.32 7.40
CA ASN A 20 -6.64 1.14 8.07
C ASN A 20 -6.66 -0.10 7.17
N SER A 21 -7.76 -0.34 6.45
CA SER A 21 -7.85 -1.45 5.48
C SER A 21 -6.83 -1.29 4.36
N THR A 22 -6.59 -0.06 3.90
CA THR A 22 -5.57 0.25 2.89
C THR A 22 -4.17 -0.07 3.41
N THR A 23 -3.85 0.28 4.66
CA THR A 23 -2.56 -0.07 5.28
C THR A 23 -2.36 -1.59 5.32
N THR A 24 -3.39 -2.35 5.73
CA THR A 24 -3.35 -3.82 5.74
C THR A 24 -3.13 -4.39 4.33
N ALA A 25 -3.86 -3.88 3.33
CA ALA A 25 -3.69 -4.31 1.95
C ALA A 25 -2.28 -4.04 1.40
N MET A 26 -1.65 -2.91 1.78
CA MET A 26 -0.27 -2.61 1.40
C MET A 26 0.74 -3.55 2.06
N ASP A 27 0.49 -3.99 3.30
CA ASP A 27 1.31 -5.00 3.98
C ASP A 27 1.17 -6.38 3.33
N GLU A 28 -0.03 -6.74 2.90
CA GLU A 28 -0.26 -7.97 2.13
C GLU A 28 0.45 -7.93 0.78
N ILE A 29 0.40 -6.79 0.07
CA ILE A 29 1.14 -6.59 -1.18
C ILE A 29 2.63 -6.76 -0.95
N ASN A 30 3.21 -6.15 0.10
CA ASN A 30 4.62 -6.32 0.44
C ASN A 30 4.98 -7.78 0.69
N THR A 31 4.13 -8.52 1.38
CA THR A 31 4.32 -9.95 1.62
C THR A 31 4.33 -10.75 0.31
N GLN A 32 3.37 -10.50 -0.59
CA GLN A 32 3.31 -11.17 -1.89
C GLN A 32 4.51 -10.82 -2.78
N VAL A 33 4.92 -9.57 -2.78
CA VAL A 33 6.08 -9.09 -3.55
C VAL A 33 7.36 -9.77 -3.07
N ASN A 34 7.54 -9.99 -1.76
CA ASN A 34 8.67 -10.74 -1.22
C ASN A 34 8.66 -12.20 -1.69
N LEU A 35 7.51 -12.87 -1.70
CA LEU A 35 7.39 -14.24 -2.22
C LEU A 35 7.74 -14.31 -3.72
N VAL A 36 7.34 -13.31 -4.50
CA VAL A 36 7.73 -13.21 -5.92
C VAL A 36 9.24 -13.03 -6.06
N ASN A 37 9.87 -12.20 -5.22
CA ASN A 37 11.32 -11.99 -5.22
C ASN A 37 12.09 -13.28 -4.89
N ASP A 38 11.61 -14.07 -3.94
CA ASP A 38 12.18 -15.38 -3.63
C ASP A 38 12.08 -16.35 -4.82
N ALA A 39 10.91 -16.40 -5.47
CA ALA A 39 10.71 -17.23 -6.65
C ALA A 39 11.64 -16.82 -7.81
N ILE A 40 11.83 -15.52 -8.04
CA ILE A 40 12.76 -15.00 -9.06
C ILE A 40 14.20 -15.40 -8.73
N SER A 41 14.58 -15.37 -7.46
CA SER A 41 15.92 -15.81 -7.04
C SER A 41 16.17 -17.28 -7.34
N VAL A 42 15.15 -18.13 -7.20
CA VAL A 42 15.21 -19.55 -7.60
C VAL A 42 15.35 -19.67 -9.14
N ILE A 43 14.61 -18.86 -9.92
CA ILE A 43 14.70 -18.87 -11.38
C ILE A 43 16.11 -18.48 -11.85
N ASP A 44 16.70 -17.45 -11.22
CA ASP A 44 18.07 -17.02 -11.51
C ASP A 44 19.10 -18.15 -11.21
N GLN A 45 18.94 -18.85 -10.08
CA GLN A 45 19.75 -20.01 -9.75
C GLN A 45 19.59 -21.14 -10.77
N ILE A 46 18.38 -21.44 -11.22
CA ILE A 46 18.10 -22.45 -12.25
C ILE A 46 18.78 -22.05 -13.57
N ALA A 47 18.68 -20.79 -13.96
CA ALA A 47 19.33 -20.26 -15.15
C ALA A 47 20.86 -20.42 -15.06
N PHE A 48 21.45 -20.08 -13.91
CA PHE A 48 22.87 -20.29 -13.67
C PHE A 48 23.28 -21.77 -13.77
N GLN A 49 22.54 -22.67 -13.10
CA GLN A 49 22.80 -24.11 -13.14
C GLN A 49 22.67 -24.65 -14.57
N THR A 50 21.66 -24.19 -15.32
CA THR A 50 21.44 -24.57 -16.71
C THR A 50 22.58 -24.09 -17.60
N ASN A 51 23.11 -22.88 -17.36
CA ASN A 51 24.28 -22.37 -18.07
C ASN A 51 25.53 -23.25 -17.82
N ILE A 52 25.77 -23.69 -16.57
CA ILE A 52 26.89 -24.59 -16.24
C ILE A 52 26.66 -25.96 -16.85
N LEU A 53 25.47 -26.52 -16.81
CA LEU A 53 25.13 -27.82 -17.41
C LEU A 53 25.34 -27.79 -18.95
N SER A 54 24.89 -26.73 -19.59
CA SER A 54 25.08 -26.56 -21.04
C SER A 54 26.55 -26.41 -21.41
N LEU A 55 27.36 -25.75 -20.61
CA LEU A 55 28.80 -25.66 -20.80
C LEU A 55 29.46 -27.05 -20.73
N ASN A 56 29.11 -27.83 -19.70
CA ASN A 56 29.63 -29.21 -19.56
C ASN A 56 29.20 -30.07 -20.75
N ALA A 57 27.95 -29.96 -21.22
CA ALA A 57 27.45 -30.66 -22.39
C ALA A 57 28.22 -30.26 -23.70
N ALA A 58 28.53 -28.97 -23.83
CA ALA A 58 29.31 -28.49 -24.96
C ALA A 58 30.74 -29.03 -24.95
N VAL A 59 31.38 -29.14 -23.80
CA VAL A 59 32.73 -29.74 -23.65
C VAL A 59 32.69 -31.23 -24.00
N GLU A 60 31.71 -31.98 -23.51
CA GLU A 60 31.55 -33.40 -23.81
C GLU A 60 31.29 -33.65 -25.31
N ALA A 61 30.45 -32.81 -25.91
CA ALA A 61 30.18 -32.84 -27.36
C ALA A 61 31.45 -32.57 -28.17
N ALA A 62 32.31 -31.64 -27.72
CA ALA A 62 33.60 -31.37 -28.38
C ALA A 62 34.59 -32.57 -28.27
N THR A 63 34.56 -33.25 -27.15
CA THR A 63 35.38 -34.46 -26.90
C THR A 63 34.95 -35.62 -27.82
N ALA A 64 33.67 -35.72 -28.17
CA ALA A 64 33.12 -36.73 -29.07
C ALA A 64 33.43 -36.47 -30.59
N GLY A 65 34.08 -35.35 -30.90
CA GLY A 65 34.48 -34.99 -32.28
C GLY A 65 33.32 -34.89 -33.27
N GLU A 66 33.45 -35.54 -34.44
CA GLU A 66 32.41 -35.49 -35.48
C GLU A 66 31.05 -35.98 -35.02
N ALA A 67 30.98 -37.00 -34.16
CA ALA A 67 29.75 -37.55 -33.63
C ALA A 67 29.03 -36.57 -32.67
N GLY A 68 29.78 -35.65 -32.09
CA GLY A 68 29.26 -34.66 -31.09
C GLY A 68 28.75 -33.37 -31.74
N LYS A 69 28.95 -33.10 -33.02
CA LYS A 69 28.61 -31.79 -33.65
C LYS A 69 27.15 -31.36 -33.42
N GLY A 70 26.18 -32.28 -33.56
CA GLY A 70 24.77 -31.98 -33.33
C GLY A 70 24.48 -31.61 -31.88
N PHE A 71 25.11 -32.32 -30.93
CA PHE A 71 24.96 -32.03 -29.48
C PHE A 71 25.60 -30.70 -29.08
N ALA A 72 26.72 -30.31 -29.70
CA ALA A 72 27.36 -29.01 -29.46
C ALA A 72 26.43 -27.83 -29.80
N VAL A 73 25.70 -27.94 -30.94
CA VAL A 73 24.71 -26.91 -31.34
C VAL A 73 23.57 -26.81 -30.32
N VAL A 74 23.03 -27.94 -29.85
CA VAL A 74 21.99 -27.95 -28.85
C VAL A 74 22.50 -27.37 -27.54
N ALA A 75 23.68 -27.76 -27.09
CA ALA A 75 24.29 -27.22 -25.85
C ALA A 75 24.47 -25.71 -25.93
N GLN A 76 24.90 -25.18 -27.07
CA GLN A 76 25.03 -23.73 -27.28
C GLN A 76 23.67 -23.02 -27.21
N GLU A 77 22.62 -23.60 -27.77
CA GLU A 77 21.29 -23.02 -27.77
C GLU A 77 20.70 -23.03 -26.33
N VAL A 78 20.89 -24.13 -25.57
CA VAL A 78 20.52 -24.21 -24.16
C VAL A 78 21.27 -23.15 -23.35
N ARG A 79 22.53 -22.90 -23.62
CA ARG A 79 23.32 -21.85 -22.98
C ARG A 79 22.77 -20.47 -23.27
N ASN A 80 22.42 -20.18 -24.52
CA ASN A 80 21.78 -18.91 -24.91
C ASN A 80 20.45 -18.73 -24.17
N LEU A 81 19.63 -19.77 -24.08
CA LEU A 81 18.36 -19.73 -23.38
C LEU A 81 18.55 -19.47 -21.87
N ALA A 82 19.54 -20.11 -21.23
CA ALA A 82 19.90 -19.88 -19.84
C ALA A 82 20.32 -18.43 -19.60
N THR A 83 21.15 -17.85 -20.46
CA THR A 83 21.55 -16.44 -20.38
C THR A 83 20.34 -15.49 -20.46
N ARG A 84 19.48 -15.70 -21.45
CA ARG A 84 18.25 -14.90 -21.60
C ARG A 84 17.30 -15.03 -20.41
N SER A 85 17.24 -16.25 -19.82
CA SER A 85 16.42 -16.47 -18.62
C SER A 85 16.97 -15.70 -17.41
N ALA A 86 18.28 -15.66 -17.20
CA ALA A 86 18.93 -14.88 -16.16
C ALA A 86 18.70 -13.36 -16.36
N GLU A 87 18.79 -12.87 -17.59
CA GLU A 87 18.51 -11.47 -17.92
C GLU A 87 17.05 -11.11 -17.60
N ALA A 88 16.10 -11.95 -18.02
CA ALA A 88 14.69 -11.76 -17.73
C ALA A 88 14.41 -11.78 -16.22
N ALA A 89 15.02 -12.69 -15.46
CA ALA A 89 14.91 -12.75 -14.02
C ALA A 89 15.41 -11.44 -13.37
N LYS A 90 16.51 -10.90 -13.83
CA LYS A 90 17.05 -9.61 -13.37
C LYS A 90 16.10 -8.43 -13.64
N GLU A 91 15.51 -8.40 -14.83
CA GLU A 91 14.53 -7.37 -15.19
C GLU A 91 13.27 -7.45 -14.30
N ILE A 92 12.75 -8.66 -14.09
CA ILE A 92 11.58 -8.88 -13.22
C ILE A 92 11.92 -8.46 -11.78
N LYS A 93 13.11 -8.79 -11.26
CA LYS A 93 13.57 -8.37 -9.94
C LYS A 93 13.53 -6.85 -9.79
N ALA A 94 14.01 -6.11 -10.77
CA ALA A 94 13.96 -4.65 -10.76
C ALA A 94 12.52 -4.09 -10.78
N ILE A 95 11.57 -4.77 -11.44
CA ILE A 95 10.15 -4.41 -11.42
C ILE A 95 9.57 -4.64 -10.02
N VAL A 96 9.86 -5.78 -9.43
CA VAL A 96 9.41 -6.19 -8.09
C VAL A 96 9.93 -5.22 -7.01
N GLU A 97 11.20 -4.82 -7.08
CA GLU A 97 11.78 -3.82 -6.18
C GLU A 97 11.03 -2.47 -6.27
N ARG A 98 10.72 -2.02 -7.48
CA ARG A 98 9.89 -0.80 -7.66
C ARG A 98 8.48 -0.96 -7.10
N ALA A 99 7.87 -2.15 -7.23
CA ALA A 99 6.56 -2.43 -6.65
C ALA A 99 6.58 -2.36 -5.12
N THR A 100 7.63 -2.89 -4.47
CA THR A 100 7.85 -2.78 -3.02
C THR A 100 7.92 -1.31 -2.58
N VAL A 101 8.68 -0.48 -3.30
CA VAL A 101 8.77 0.96 -2.99
C VAL A 101 7.40 1.62 -3.08
N LYS A 102 6.63 1.32 -4.12
CA LYS A 102 5.28 1.88 -4.31
C LYS A 102 4.27 1.41 -3.26
N ALA A 103 4.34 0.16 -2.84
CA ALA A 103 3.51 -0.34 -1.74
C ALA A 103 3.86 0.37 -0.41
N ASN A 104 5.13 0.58 -0.12
CA ASN A 104 5.55 1.32 1.07
C ASN A 104 5.13 2.80 1.03
N GLU A 105 5.23 3.46 -0.12
CA GLU A 105 4.70 4.82 -0.31
C GLU A 105 3.18 4.84 -0.05
N GLY A 106 2.43 3.89 -0.60
CA GLY A 106 0.99 3.76 -0.38
C GLY A 106 0.64 3.55 1.09
N LYS A 107 1.40 2.71 1.81
CA LYS A 107 1.26 2.51 3.25
C LYS A 107 1.47 3.79 4.03
N ASN A 108 2.51 4.56 3.72
CA ASN A 108 2.79 5.84 4.38
C ASN A 108 1.66 6.85 4.15
N ILE A 109 1.12 6.93 2.92
CA ILE A 109 -0.03 7.78 2.62
C ILE A 109 -1.24 7.37 3.46
N ALA A 110 -1.56 6.08 3.53
CA ALA A 110 -2.66 5.58 4.34
C ALA A 110 -2.48 5.86 5.83
N THR A 111 -1.26 5.76 6.36
CA THR A 111 -0.95 6.11 7.75
C THR A 111 -1.19 7.60 8.02
N ASN A 112 -0.75 8.48 7.12
CA ASN A 112 -1.02 9.91 7.23
C ASN A 112 -2.52 10.24 7.16
N MET A 113 -3.30 9.49 6.37
CA MET A 113 -4.76 9.61 6.34
C MET A 113 -5.39 9.25 7.67
N ILE A 114 -4.93 8.17 8.33
CA ILE A 114 -5.40 7.77 9.67
C ILE A 114 -5.19 8.91 10.68
N ASP A 115 -4.01 9.50 10.69
CA ASP A 115 -3.71 10.63 11.59
C ASP A 115 -4.56 11.87 11.25
N GLY A 116 -4.80 12.12 9.96
CA GLY A 116 -5.73 13.15 9.50
C GLY A 116 -7.16 12.93 10.00
N TYR A 117 -7.68 11.70 9.94
CA TYR A 117 -9.01 11.38 10.45
C TYR A 117 -9.10 11.48 11.98
N LYS A 118 -8.06 11.10 12.73
CA LYS A 118 -8.01 11.30 14.18
C LYS A 118 -8.09 12.78 14.54
N ASN A 119 -7.32 13.63 13.86
CA ASN A 119 -7.38 15.07 14.05
C ASN A 119 -8.75 15.65 13.69
N LEU A 120 -9.36 15.17 12.61
CA LEU A 120 -10.71 15.57 12.21
C LEU A 120 -11.73 15.21 13.29
N ASN A 121 -11.70 14.00 13.84
CA ASN A 121 -12.58 13.58 14.93
C ASN A 121 -12.41 14.45 16.17
N SER A 122 -11.18 14.81 16.54
CA SER A 122 -10.91 15.73 17.64
C SER A 122 -11.52 17.11 17.41
N ASN A 123 -11.37 17.66 16.21
CA ASN A 123 -11.92 18.96 15.83
C ASN A 123 -13.45 18.95 15.81
N ILE A 124 -14.07 17.86 15.34
CA ILE A 124 -15.53 17.69 15.36
C ILE A 124 -16.03 17.70 16.80
N SER A 125 -15.37 16.95 17.71
CA SER A 125 -15.72 16.92 19.13
C SER A 125 -15.63 18.30 19.78
N SER A 126 -14.57 19.05 19.50
CA SER A 126 -14.41 20.43 19.98
C SER A 126 -15.49 21.36 19.45
N THR A 127 -15.85 21.22 18.17
CA THR A 127 -16.92 22.01 17.53
C THR A 127 -18.27 21.70 18.16
N MET A 128 -18.55 20.42 18.47
CA MET A 128 -19.78 20.03 19.15
C MET A 128 -19.91 20.66 20.55
N ASN A 129 -18.80 20.72 21.30
CA ASN A 129 -18.79 21.38 22.60
C ASN A 129 -19.11 22.88 22.48
N LEU A 130 -18.47 23.56 21.50
CA LEU A 130 -18.77 24.99 21.25
C LEU A 130 -20.21 25.23 20.84
N ILE A 131 -20.82 24.34 20.05
CA ILE A 131 -22.24 24.43 19.69
C ILE A 131 -23.11 24.28 20.91
N SER A 132 -22.80 23.36 21.83
CA SER A 132 -23.52 23.18 23.08
C SER A 132 -23.46 24.44 23.99
N ASP A 133 -22.28 25.05 24.07
CA ASP A 133 -22.07 26.29 24.80
C ASP A 133 -22.87 27.46 24.20
N ILE A 134 -22.92 27.58 22.88
CA ILE A 134 -23.74 28.57 22.18
C ILE A 134 -25.24 28.33 22.43
N GLU A 135 -25.71 27.08 22.42
CA GLU A 135 -27.11 26.75 22.74
C GLU A 135 -27.48 27.15 24.15
N ASN A 136 -26.60 26.91 25.13
CA ASN A 136 -26.81 27.30 26.50
C ASN A 136 -26.83 28.83 26.69
N ALA A 137 -25.85 29.52 26.10
CA ALA A 137 -25.81 30.99 26.13
C ALA A 137 -27.06 31.62 25.48
N SER A 138 -27.52 31.03 24.36
CA SER A 138 -28.73 31.50 23.66
C SER A 138 -30.00 31.35 24.53
N LYS A 139 -30.10 30.25 25.32
CA LYS A 139 -31.20 30.06 26.28
C LYS A 139 -31.16 31.09 27.38
N GLU A 140 -29.98 31.38 27.94
CA GLU A 140 -29.79 32.42 28.93
C GLU A 140 -30.18 33.81 28.41
N GLN A 141 -29.76 34.13 27.18
CA GLN A 141 -30.16 35.38 26.54
C GLN A 141 -31.68 35.48 26.37
N LEU A 142 -32.37 34.40 25.97
CA LEU A 142 -33.81 34.37 25.84
C LEU A 142 -34.50 34.68 27.16
N LEU A 143 -34.04 34.02 28.23
CA LEU A 143 -34.58 34.30 29.59
C LEU A 143 -34.32 35.75 30.04
N GLY A 144 -33.15 36.31 29.74
CA GLY A 144 -32.83 37.71 30.01
C GLY A 144 -33.73 38.69 29.25
N ILE A 145 -34.04 38.40 27.96
CA ILE A 145 -34.96 39.20 27.17
C ILE A 145 -36.39 39.14 27.73
N GLU A 146 -36.87 37.97 28.18
CA GLU A 146 -38.18 37.84 28.85
C GLU A 146 -38.25 38.69 30.14
N GLN A 147 -37.22 38.64 30.98
CA GLN A 147 -37.14 39.47 32.18
C GLN A 147 -37.16 40.96 31.90
N ILE A 148 -36.43 41.42 30.87
CA ILE A 148 -36.44 42.81 30.40
C ILE A 148 -37.83 43.22 29.92
N ASN A 149 -38.48 42.37 29.14
CA ASN A 149 -39.84 42.63 28.63
C ASN A 149 -40.85 42.75 29.76
N ASP A 150 -40.79 41.88 30.78
CA ASP A 150 -41.64 41.92 31.93
C ASP A 150 -41.42 43.20 32.77
N ALA A 151 -40.17 43.62 32.94
CA ALA A 151 -39.84 44.86 33.63
C ALA A 151 -40.36 46.12 32.90
N VAL A 152 -40.29 46.12 31.56
CA VAL A 152 -40.79 47.23 30.71
C VAL A 152 -42.34 47.29 30.78
N ASN A 153 -43.05 46.16 30.86
CA ASN A 153 -44.51 46.11 30.91
C ASN A 153 -45.06 46.49 32.29
N GLN A 154 -44.22 46.55 33.33
CA GLN A 154 -44.60 46.97 34.69
C GLN A 154 -44.38 48.47 34.96
N LEU A 155 -43.79 49.20 34.01
CA LEU A 155 -43.63 50.66 34.03
C LEU A 155 -44.76 51.38 33.29
#